data_ed70c75be6cf3ab77ebf7e1ab5262418
#
_entry.id   ed70c75be6cf3ab77ebf7e1ab5262418
#
_cell.length_a   1.000
_cell.length_b   1.000
_cell.length_c   1.000
_cell.angle_alpha   90.00
_cell.angle_beta   90.00
_cell.angle_gamma   90.00
#
_symmetry.space_group_name_H-M   'P 1'
#
loop_
_entity.id
_entity.type
_entity.pdbx_description
1 polymer ?
#
loop_
_entity_poly.entity_id
_entity_poly.type
_entity_poly.pdbx_seq_one_letter_code
_entity_poly.pdbx_strand_id
1 'polypeptide(L)'
;MERKSRDLTLVAVYASLYVVLVYLFAPISFYAFQFRVAGILRPGIARKRILAAGYAIGVAVGNIFSPFAGPFEFVFMPIMSLLAGSFGYLVARLFESDYFVAGAVIAAVISMSVSWMLSMLFNMPMLATLPYLFISEQMVCFIGAFIFKLIETRFRWW
;
A
#
# COMPACT_ATOMS: atom_id res chain seq x y z
N MET A 1 28.02 -0.83 -8.45
CA MET A 1 27.09 0.11 -9.13
C MET A 1 25.79 -0.55 -9.56
N GLU A 2 25.81 -1.74 -10.11
CA GLU A 2 24.62 -2.48 -10.63
C GLU A 2 23.49 -2.69 -9.61
N ARG A 3 23.81 -3.05 -8.36
CA ARG A 3 22.79 -3.30 -7.32
C ARG A 3 21.97 -2.04 -6.97
N LYS A 4 22.62 -0.88 -6.89
CA LYS A 4 21.94 0.40 -6.61
C LYS A 4 21.03 0.82 -7.78
N SER A 5 21.49 0.63 -9.03
CA SER A 5 20.71 0.93 -10.21
C SER A 5 19.47 0.04 -10.29
N ARG A 6 19.61 -1.25 -10.03
CA ARG A 6 18.47 -2.21 -10.01
C ARG A 6 17.45 -1.85 -8.93
N ASP A 7 17.91 -1.48 -7.74
CA ASP A 7 17.01 -1.10 -6.64
C ASP A 7 16.23 0.19 -6.98
N LEU A 8 16.89 1.18 -7.60
CA LEU A 8 16.24 2.41 -8.05
C LEU A 8 15.19 2.13 -9.14
N THR A 9 15.52 1.28 -10.10
CA THR A 9 14.57 0.85 -11.14
C THR A 9 13.35 0.16 -10.54
N LEU A 10 13.56 -0.74 -9.57
CA LEU A 10 12.45 -1.40 -8.88
C LEU A 10 11.54 -0.42 -8.14
N VAL A 11 12.12 0.57 -7.45
CA VAL A 11 11.36 1.64 -6.78
C VAL A 11 10.52 2.43 -7.79
N ALA A 12 11.14 2.84 -8.91
CA ALA A 12 10.47 3.62 -9.95
C ALA A 12 9.32 2.83 -10.59
N VAL A 13 9.57 1.58 -11.00
CA VAL A 13 8.55 0.70 -11.58
C VAL A 13 7.41 0.46 -10.59
N TYR A 14 7.73 0.19 -9.34
CA TYR A 14 6.72 -0.07 -8.31
C TYR A 14 5.86 1.17 -8.05
N ALA A 15 6.47 2.35 -7.92
CA ALA A 15 5.74 3.61 -7.77
C ALA A 15 4.85 3.91 -8.99
N SER A 16 5.36 3.72 -10.20
CA SER A 16 4.60 3.92 -11.44
C SER A 16 3.41 2.97 -11.56
N LEU A 17 3.59 1.69 -11.25
CA LEU A 17 2.49 0.72 -11.23
C LEU A 17 1.42 1.12 -10.21
N TYR A 18 1.84 1.58 -9.02
CA TYR A 18 0.90 2.05 -8.02
C TYR A 18 0.07 3.22 -8.53
N VAL A 19 0.72 4.24 -9.12
CA VAL A 19 0.04 5.44 -9.68
C VAL A 19 -0.94 5.05 -10.80
N VAL A 20 -0.51 4.18 -11.72
CA VAL A 20 -1.38 3.70 -12.81
C VAL A 20 -2.62 3.00 -12.27
N LEU A 21 -2.47 2.13 -11.27
CA LEU A 21 -3.60 1.44 -10.66
C LEU A 21 -4.53 2.41 -9.92
N VAL A 22 -3.98 3.40 -9.21
CA VAL A 22 -4.80 4.44 -8.57
C VAL A 22 -5.58 5.23 -9.61
N TYR A 23 -4.95 5.64 -10.70
CA TYR A 23 -5.58 6.41 -11.77
C TYR A 23 -6.70 5.62 -12.46
N LEU A 24 -6.42 4.38 -12.86
CA LEU A 24 -7.40 3.53 -13.55
C LEU A 24 -8.62 3.19 -12.69
N PHE A 25 -8.40 3.02 -11.39
CA PHE A 25 -9.45 2.66 -10.44
C PHE A 25 -9.84 3.81 -9.50
N ALA A 26 -9.57 5.07 -9.89
CA ALA A 26 -9.86 6.25 -9.08
C ALA A 26 -11.30 6.30 -8.54
N PRO A 27 -12.35 6.02 -9.34
CA PRO A 27 -13.72 6.05 -8.86
C PRO A 27 -14.01 5.06 -7.71
N ILE A 28 -13.33 3.91 -7.69
CA ILE A 28 -13.48 2.90 -6.65
C ILE A 28 -12.55 3.19 -5.46
N SER A 29 -11.38 3.78 -5.76
CA SER A 29 -10.33 4.03 -4.77
C SER A 29 -10.64 5.16 -3.80
N PHE A 30 -11.36 6.18 -4.22
CA PHE A 30 -11.56 7.43 -3.46
C PHE A 30 -13.00 7.69 -3.02
N TYR A 31 -14.01 6.96 -3.54
CA TYR A 31 -15.41 7.16 -3.18
C TYR A 31 -15.90 6.14 -2.12
N ALA A 32 -17.18 5.96 -2.00
CA ALA A 32 -17.88 5.29 -0.91
C ALA A 32 -17.28 3.96 -0.41
N PHE A 33 -16.61 3.21 -1.27
CA PHE A 33 -16.02 1.92 -0.89
C PHE A 33 -14.57 2.02 -0.44
N GLN A 34 -13.86 3.11 -0.75
CA GLN A 34 -12.42 3.27 -0.44
C GLN A 34 -11.58 2.01 -0.77
N PHE A 35 -11.98 1.29 -1.82
CA PHE A 35 -11.35 0.04 -2.23
C PHE A 35 -10.12 0.32 -3.08
N ARG A 36 -8.99 0.54 -2.42
CA ARG A 36 -7.76 0.96 -3.09
C ARG A 36 -7.07 -0.21 -3.78
N VAL A 37 -7.50 -0.50 -5.03
CA VAL A 37 -6.99 -1.62 -5.84
C VAL A 37 -5.45 -1.63 -5.92
N ALA A 38 -4.80 -0.48 -5.96
CA ALA A 38 -3.35 -0.37 -5.93
C ALA A 38 -2.69 -1.03 -4.70
N GLY A 39 -3.46 -1.30 -3.64
CA GLY A 39 -3.03 -2.07 -2.47
C GLY A 39 -2.58 -3.49 -2.76
N ILE A 40 -2.95 -4.07 -3.91
CA ILE A 40 -2.47 -5.39 -4.35
C ILE A 40 -0.94 -5.46 -4.47
N LEU A 41 -0.27 -4.32 -4.62
CA LEU A 41 1.19 -4.27 -4.70
C LEU A 41 1.86 -4.40 -3.33
N ARG A 42 1.20 -4.00 -2.22
CA ARG A 42 1.79 -3.91 -0.88
C ARG A 42 2.47 -5.19 -0.39
N PRO A 43 1.92 -6.41 -0.61
CA PRO A 43 2.59 -7.64 -0.18
C PRO A 43 3.98 -7.84 -0.77
N GLY A 44 4.24 -7.33 -1.98
CA GLY A 44 5.55 -7.40 -2.62
C GLY A 44 6.69 -6.81 -1.78
N ILE A 45 6.39 -5.91 -0.84
CA ILE A 45 7.35 -5.32 0.09
C ILE A 45 8.01 -6.38 0.98
N ALA A 46 7.34 -7.53 1.23
CA ALA A 46 7.90 -8.65 2.00
C ALA A 46 9.31 -9.06 1.55
N ARG A 47 9.60 -8.98 0.27
CA ARG A 47 10.88 -9.43 -0.31
C ARG A 47 11.95 -8.35 -0.35
N LYS A 48 11.57 -7.07 -0.45
CA LYS A 48 12.53 -5.95 -0.53
C LYS A 48 12.02 -4.71 0.20
N ARG A 49 12.73 -4.34 1.28
CA ARG A 49 12.39 -3.15 2.08
C ARG A 49 12.34 -1.85 1.25
N ILE A 50 13.19 -1.73 0.24
CA ILE A 50 13.25 -0.51 -0.58
C ILE A 50 11.92 -0.21 -1.31
N LEU A 51 11.08 -1.23 -1.53
CA LEU A 51 9.77 -1.06 -2.13
C LEU A 51 8.79 -0.29 -1.23
N ALA A 52 9.05 -0.19 0.08
CA ALA A 52 8.28 0.69 0.95
C ALA A 52 8.44 2.17 0.54
N ALA A 53 9.63 2.57 0.08
CA ALA A 53 9.85 3.91 -0.50
C ALA A 53 9.09 4.07 -1.83
N GLY A 54 9.13 3.06 -2.70
CA GLY A 54 8.33 3.06 -3.94
C GLY A 54 6.83 3.17 -3.68
N TYR A 55 6.34 2.46 -2.66
CA TYR A 55 4.96 2.56 -2.21
C TYR A 55 4.61 3.98 -1.73
N ALA A 56 5.43 4.59 -0.87
CA ALA A 56 5.21 5.94 -0.37
C ALA A 56 5.20 6.99 -1.49
N ILE A 57 6.15 6.90 -2.43
CA ILE A 57 6.20 7.77 -3.62
C ILE A 57 4.95 7.56 -4.49
N GLY A 58 4.57 6.31 -4.73
CA GLY A 58 3.37 5.97 -5.48
C GLY A 58 2.10 6.54 -4.84
N VAL A 59 1.99 6.50 -3.51
CA VAL A 59 0.89 7.12 -2.75
C VAL A 59 0.91 8.63 -2.90
N ALA A 60 2.07 9.29 -2.74
CA ALA A 60 2.19 10.75 -2.87
C ALA A 60 1.73 11.23 -4.26
N VAL A 61 2.19 10.56 -5.32
CA VAL A 61 1.82 10.91 -6.70
C VAL A 61 0.39 10.47 -7.03
N GLY A 62 -0.02 9.27 -6.61
CA GLY A 62 -1.37 8.76 -6.87
C GLY A 62 -2.47 9.59 -6.22
N ASN A 63 -2.20 10.19 -5.06
CA ASN A 63 -3.15 11.04 -4.38
C ASN A 63 -3.42 12.39 -5.07
N ILE A 64 -2.66 12.76 -6.12
CA ILE A 64 -2.99 13.89 -7.00
C ILE A 64 -4.36 13.69 -7.66
N PHE A 65 -4.75 12.44 -7.89
CA PHE A 65 -6.05 12.08 -8.49
C PHE A 65 -7.19 11.98 -7.46
N SER A 66 -6.90 12.23 -6.18
CA SER A 66 -7.90 12.22 -5.12
C SER A 66 -8.78 13.46 -5.19
N PRO A 67 -10.12 13.33 -5.11
CA PRO A 67 -11.01 14.46 -4.96
C PRO A 67 -10.86 15.19 -3.60
N PHE A 68 -10.13 14.58 -2.66
CA PHE A 68 -9.85 15.09 -1.31
C PHE A 68 -8.40 15.54 -1.16
N ALA A 69 -7.71 15.82 -2.28
CA ALA A 69 -6.31 16.23 -2.29
C ALA A 69 -6.04 17.38 -1.30
N GLY A 70 -5.13 17.15 -0.36
CA GLY A 70 -4.80 18.09 0.70
C GLY A 70 -3.60 17.60 1.54
N PRO A 71 -3.23 18.32 2.62
CA PRO A 71 -2.05 18.00 3.43
C PRO A 71 -2.04 16.57 3.98
N PHE A 72 -3.19 16.03 4.34
CA PHE A 72 -3.31 14.65 4.80
C PHE A 72 -2.98 13.64 3.71
N GLU A 73 -3.45 13.89 2.49
CA GLU A 73 -3.22 13.01 1.35
C GLU A 73 -1.79 13.12 0.81
N PHE A 74 -1.18 14.32 0.83
CA PHE A 74 0.15 14.55 0.25
C PHE A 74 1.31 14.35 1.23
N VAL A 75 1.07 14.48 2.52
CA VAL A 75 2.14 14.38 3.53
C VAL A 75 1.89 13.19 4.47
N PHE A 76 0.75 13.17 5.15
CA PHE A 76 0.46 12.14 6.16
C PHE A 76 0.38 10.74 5.54
N MET A 77 -0.39 10.54 4.46
CA MET A 77 -0.55 9.22 3.87
C MET A 77 0.73 8.62 3.27
N PRO A 78 1.60 9.36 2.55
CA PRO A 78 2.91 8.85 2.13
C PRO A 78 3.81 8.45 3.29
N ILE A 79 3.85 9.24 4.38
CA ILE A 79 4.61 8.91 5.58
C ILE A 79 4.08 7.63 6.22
N MET A 80 2.77 7.53 6.41
CA MET A 80 2.15 6.31 6.95
C MET A 80 2.36 5.09 6.05
N SER A 81 2.39 5.28 4.73
CA SER A 81 2.67 4.23 3.75
C SER A 81 4.11 3.72 3.87
N LEU A 82 5.07 4.63 4.06
CA LEU A 82 6.48 4.27 4.28
C LEU A 82 6.64 3.49 5.59
N LEU A 83 6.01 3.96 6.67
CA LEU A 83 6.05 3.31 7.98
C LEU A 83 5.36 1.94 7.93
N ALA A 84 4.16 1.86 7.37
CA ALA A 84 3.43 0.61 7.22
C ALA A 84 4.20 -0.42 6.40
N GLY A 85 4.75 0.00 5.25
CA GLY A 85 5.57 -0.86 4.39
C GLY A 85 6.85 -1.34 5.10
N SER A 86 7.54 -0.45 5.82
CA SER A 86 8.75 -0.79 6.56
C SER A 86 8.43 -1.76 7.71
N PHE A 87 7.36 -1.52 8.44
CA PHE A 87 6.91 -2.38 9.54
C PHE A 87 6.43 -3.74 9.02
N GLY A 88 5.64 -3.76 7.95
CA GLY A 88 5.20 -5.01 7.30
C GLY A 88 6.37 -5.85 6.81
N TYR A 89 7.41 -5.22 6.24
CA TYR A 89 8.65 -5.91 5.88
C TYR A 89 9.35 -6.53 7.10
N LEU A 90 9.48 -5.78 8.20
CA LEU A 90 10.16 -6.27 9.40
C LEU A 90 9.42 -7.46 10.03
N VAL A 91 8.10 -7.36 10.14
CA VAL A 91 7.27 -8.46 10.68
C VAL A 91 7.32 -9.67 9.75
N ALA A 92 7.17 -9.47 8.44
CA ALA A 92 7.21 -10.58 7.48
C ALA A 92 8.54 -11.35 7.53
N ARG A 93 9.66 -10.68 7.80
CA ARG A 93 10.97 -11.34 7.97
C ARG A 93 11.01 -12.36 9.11
N LEU A 94 10.16 -12.22 10.12
CA LEU A 94 10.03 -13.20 11.21
C LEU A 94 9.29 -14.47 10.73
N PHE A 95 8.60 -14.38 9.59
CA PHE A 95 7.81 -15.44 8.98
C PHE A 95 8.30 -15.71 7.55
N GLU A 96 9.60 -15.95 7.37
CA GLU A 96 10.24 -16.29 6.08
C GLU A 96 9.96 -15.31 4.94
N SER A 97 9.72 -14.04 5.27
CA SER A 97 9.33 -12.99 4.33
C SER A 97 8.01 -13.29 3.60
N ASP A 98 7.05 -13.86 4.30
CA ASP A 98 5.76 -14.24 3.73
C ASP A 98 4.96 -13.02 3.27
N TYR A 99 4.36 -13.14 2.07
CA TYR A 99 3.57 -12.09 1.45
C TYR A 99 2.25 -11.81 2.17
N PHE A 100 1.61 -12.84 2.72
CA PHE A 100 0.35 -12.69 3.44
C PHE A 100 0.56 -11.96 4.76
N VAL A 101 1.64 -12.27 5.47
CA VAL A 101 2.01 -11.58 6.71
C VAL A 101 2.31 -10.11 6.44
N ALA A 102 3.14 -9.79 5.43
CA ALA A 102 3.42 -8.41 5.07
C ALA A 102 2.14 -7.65 4.70
N GLY A 103 1.32 -8.26 3.83
CA GLY A 103 0.05 -7.68 3.39
C GLY A 103 -0.88 -7.40 4.55
N ALA A 104 -1.07 -8.35 5.46
CA ALA A 104 -1.95 -8.21 6.63
C ALA A 104 -1.50 -7.08 7.56
N VAL A 105 -0.21 -7.00 7.86
CA VAL A 105 0.35 -5.93 8.72
C VAL A 105 0.20 -4.57 8.07
N ILE A 106 0.56 -4.44 6.79
CA ILE A 106 0.44 -3.17 6.05
C ILE A 106 -1.02 -2.75 5.98
N ALA A 107 -1.94 -3.65 5.65
CA ALA A 107 -3.37 -3.38 5.60
C ALA A 107 -3.91 -2.89 6.94
N ALA A 108 -3.52 -3.51 8.05
CA ALA A 108 -3.93 -3.10 9.39
C ALA A 108 -3.47 -1.66 9.70
N VAL A 109 -2.19 -1.34 9.48
CA VAL A 109 -1.65 0.00 9.74
C VAL A 109 -2.33 1.05 8.84
N ILE A 110 -2.52 0.75 7.56
CA ILE A 110 -3.16 1.67 6.62
C ILE A 110 -4.64 1.87 6.97
N SER A 111 -5.39 0.82 7.31
CA SER A 111 -6.79 0.95 7.73
C SER A 111 -6.96 1.87 8.94
N MET A 112 -6.08 1.73 9.93
CA MET A 112 -6.08 2.60 11.12
C MET A 112 -5.75 4.05 10.72
N SER A 113 -4.74 4.25 9.87
CA SER A 113 -4.32 5.59 9.41
C SER A 113 -5.41 6.29 8.60
N VAL A 114 -6.05 5.58 7.67
CA VAL A 114 -7.14 6.14 6.86
C VAL A 114 -8.38 6.43 7.72
N SER A 115 -8.74 5.50 8.62
CA SER A 115 -9.87 5.71 9.53
C SER A 115 -9.67 6.94 10.42
N TRP A 116 -8.45 7.11 10.94
CA TRP A 116 -8.09 8.32 11.69
C TRP A 116 -8.16 9.57 10.83
N MET A 117 -7.61 9.54 9.61
CA MET A 117 -7.67 10.66 8.66
C MET A 117 -9.12 11.06 8.35
N LEU A 118 -10.00 10.09 8.08
CA LEU A 118 -11.42 10.36 7.81
C LEU A 118 -12.13 10.96 9.02
N SER A 119 -11.75 10.56 10.24
CA SER A 119 -12.31 11.15 11.45
C SER A 119 -11.92 12.62 11.59
N MET A 120 -10.71 12.99 11.19
CA MET A 120 -10.24 14.40 11.24
C MET A 120 -10.84 15.25 10.12
N LEU A 121 -11.01 14.71 8.92
CA LEU A 121 -11.50 15.47 7.76
C LEU A 121 -13.03 15.62 7.74
N PHE A 122 -13.75 14.57 8.15
CA PHE A 122 -15.20 14.48 7.97
C PHE A 122 -15.98 14.31 9.28
N ASN A 123 -15.31 14.38 10.43
CA ASN A 123 -15.90 14.11 11.75
C ASN A 123 -16.61 12.73 11.82
N MET A 124 -16.19 11.78 11.02
CA MET A 124 -16.74 10.41 11.03
C MET A 124 -16.17 9.61 12.22
N PRO A 125 -17.02 8.91 12.99
CA PRO A 125 -16.49 8.10 14.10
C PRO A 125 -15.52 7.03 13.58
N MET A 126 -14.29 7.02 14.10
CA MET A 126 -13.24 6.06 13.69
C MET A 126 -13.71 4.60 13.82
N LEU A 127 -14.47 4.29 14.88
CA LEU A 127 -15.04 2.95 15.11
C LEU A 127 -16.06 2.53 14.05
N ALA A 128 -16.69 3.46 13.36
CA ALA A 128 -17.62 3.15 12.29
C ALA A 128 -16.91 2.88 10.96
N THR A 129 -15.80 3.58 10.70
CA THR A 129 -15.05 3.46 9.44
C THR A 129 -14.02 2.32 9.45
N LEU A 130 -13.38 2.08 10.59
CA LEU A 130 -12.30 1.11 10.72
C LEU A 130 -12.67 -0.32 10.30
N PRO A 131 -13.81 -0.91 10.70
CA PRO A 131 -14.10 -2.30 10.36
C PRO A 131 -14.20 -2.54 8.86
N TYR A 132 -14.91 -1.67 8.13
CA TYR A 132 -15.08 -1.87 6.70
C TYR A 132 -13.79 -1.57 5.93
N LEU A 133 -13.01 -0.55 6.33
CA LEU A 133 -11.69 -0.26 5.76
C LEU A 133 -10.73 -1.43 6.01
N PHE A 134 -10.74 -1.98 7.21
CA PHE A 134 -9.90 -3.13 7.55
C PHE A 134 -10.22 -4.33 6.65
N ILE A 135 -11.49 -4.66 6.47
CA ILE A 135 -11.92 -5.78 5.61
C ILE A 135 -11.51 -5.51 4.16
N SER A 136 -11.78 -4.33 3.62
CA SER A 136 -11.47 -4.00 2.23
C SER A 136 -9.96 -4.03 1.96
N GLU A 137 -9.15 -3.48 2.84
CA GLU A 137 -7.69 -3.45 2.73
C GLU A 137 -7.07 -4.85 2.88
N GLN A 138 -7.60 -5.68 3.80
CA GLN A 138 -7.17 -7.08 3.94
C GLN A 138 -7.48 -7.88 2.69
N MET A 139 -8.66 -7.74 2.10
CA MET A 139 -9.03 -8.44 0.87
C MET A 139 -8.10 -8.08 -0.30
N VAL A 140 -7.82 -6.79 -0.49
CA VAL A 140 -6.91 -6.32 -1.54
C VAL A 140 -5.50 -6.86 -1.34
N CYS A 141 -4.97 -6.79 -0.11
CA CYS A 141 -3.65 -7.33 0.20
C CYS A 141 -3.60 -8.85 0.09
N PHE A 142 -4.66 -9.57 0.45
CA PHE A 142 -4.74 -11.02 0.28
C PHE A 142 -4.65 -11.42 -1.20
N ILE A 143 -5.41 -10.75 -2.07
CA ILE A 143 -5.34 -10.97 -3.52
C ILE A 143 -3.92 -10.67 -4.03
N GLY A 144 -3.32 -9.56 -3.59
CA GLY A 144 -1.96 -9.20 -3.94
C GLY A 144 -0.93 -10.23 -3.50
N ALA A 145 -1.04 -10.75 -2.26
CA ALA A 145 -0.16 -11.79 -1.73
C ALA A 145 -0.23 -13.07 -2.57
N PHE A 146 -1.44 -13.47 -2.98
CA PHE A 146 -1.65 -14.62 -3.84
C PHE A 146 -0.99 -14.41 -5.22
N ILE A 147 -1.16 -13.22 -5.82
CA ILE A 147 -0.54 -12.87 -7.11
C ILE A 147 0.99 -12.92 -6.99
N PHE A 148 1.59 -12.29 -5.97
CA PHE A 148 3.04 -12.32 -5.80
C PHE A 148 3.57 -13.73 -5.56
N LYS A 149 2.87 -14.55 -4.79
CA LYS A 149 3.23 -15.94 -4.58
C LYS A 149 3.18 -16.74 -5.89
N LEU A 150 2.17 -16.51 -6.73
CA LEU A 150 2.06 -17.15 -8.04
C LEU A 150 3.18 -16.70 -9.00
N ILE A 151 3.51 -15.40 -9.03
CA ILE A 151 4.62 -14.88 -9.83
C ILE A 151 5.95 -15.51 -9.38
N GLU A 152 6.16 -15.63 -8.07
CA GLU A 152 7.39 -16.19 -7.49
C GLU A 152 7.63 -17.65 -7.89
N THR A 153 6.57 -18.43 -8.12
CA THR A 153 6.71 -19.82 -8.61
C THR A 153 7.29 -19.91 -10.02
N ARG A 154 7.16 -18.83 -10.80
CA ARG A 154 7.60 -18.79 -12.20
C ARG A 154 8.84 -17.92 -12.40
N PHE A 155 8.98 -16.89 -11.60
CA PHE A 155 10.01 -15.87 -11.80
C PHE A 155 10.46 -15.23 -10.49
N ARG A 156 11.76 -15.28 -10.22
CA ARG A 156 12.36 -14.61 -9.06
C ARG A 156 12.64 -13.15 -9.40
N TRP A 157 11.72 -12.27 -9.07
CA TRP A 157 11.69 -10.86 -9.47
C TRP A 157 12.49 -9.91 -8.55
N TRP A 158 12.89 -10.33 -7.31
CA TRP A 158 13.64 -9.53 -6.33
C TRP A 158 15.14 -9.75 -6.33
#